data_c9aa0b3f5968d05894ec80845c0d8c66
#
_entry.id   c9aa0b3f5968d05894ec80845c0d8c66
#
_cell.length_a   1.000
_cell.length_b   1.000
_cell.length_c   1.000
_cell.angle_alpha   90.00
_cell.angle_beta   90.00
_cell.angle_gamma   90.00
#
_symmetry.space_group_name_H-M   'P 1'
#
loop_
_entity.id
_entity.type
_entity.pdbx_description
1 polymer ?
#
loop_
_entity_poly.entity_id
_entity_poly.type
_entity_poly.pdbx_seq_one_letter_code
_entity_poly.pdbx_strand_id
1 'polypeptide(L)'
;CIRDSMKEEHSGEIGGVIHCFSYGKEMAAEYLKMGFYLGIGGVLTFKNAKKLLEVAEMAPLDRLVLETDCPYLAPVPNRGKRNSSLNLPYVVEKLAEIKKCTPEEIVRATEENARRLYRLP
;
A
#
# COMPACT_ATOMS: atom_id res chain seq x y z
N CYS A 1 -1.41 17.02 14.79
CA CYS A 1 -1.11 15.77 14.09
C CYS A 1 -0.97 16.04 12.59
N ILE A 2 -0.11 15.27 11.92
CA ILE A 2 0.13 15.44 10.47
C ILE A 2 -1.16 15.32 9.67
N ARG A 3 -2.03 14.36 10.03
CA ARG A 3 -3.34 14.18 9.40
C ARG A 3 -4.18 15.45 9.44
N ASP A 4 -4.23 16.09 10.61
CA ASP A 4 -5.04 17.29 10.79
C ASP A 4 -4.49 18.47 9.98
N SER A 5 -3.17 18.61 9.92
CA SER A 5 -2.50 19.58 9.07
C SER A 5 -2.82 19.35 7.59
N MET A 6 -2.85 18.09 7.16
CA MET A 6 -3.20 17.72 5.78
C MET A 6 -4.63 18.10 5.44
N LYS A 7 -5.56 17.96 6.39
CA LYS A 7 -6.96 18.39 6.21
C LYS A 7 -7.06 19.92 6.09
N GLU A 8 -6.37 20.64 6.98
CA GLU A 8 -6.38 22.11 6.98
C GLU A 8 -5.83 22.70 5.68
N GLU A 9 -4.77 22.06 5.14
CA GLU A 9 -4.13 22.50 3.90
C GLU A 9 -4.79 21.92 2.63
N HIS A 10 -5.92 21.22 2.77
CA HIS A 10 -6.64 20.63 1.64
C HIS A 10 -5.76 19.72 0.77
N SER A 11 -4.85 18.94 1.40
CA SER A 11 -3.92 18.05 0.70
C SER A 11 -4.63 17.03 -0.19
N GLY A 12 -5.84 16.61 0.18
CA GLY A 12 -6.62 15.66 -0.60
C GLY A 12 -6.98 16.16 -2.01
N GLU A 13 -7.06 17.48 -2.20
CA GLU A 13 -7.35 18.08 -3.51
C GLU A 13 -6.15 17.93 -4.46
N ILE A 14 -4.94 17.88 -3.90
CA ILE A 14 -3.70 17.69 -4.66
C ILE A 14 -3.49 16.22 -5.01
N GLY A 15 -3.91 15.34 -4.11
CA GLY A 15 -3.69 13.90 -4.18
C GLY A 15 -2.34 13.51 -3.62
N GLY A 16 -2.04 12.22 -3.65
CA GLY A 16 -0.78 11.68 -3.16
C GLY A 16 -0.89 10.25 -2.64
N VAL A 17 0.18 9.76 -2.04
CA VAL A 17 0.26 8.42 -1.47
C VAL A 17 0.76 8.51 -0.03
N ILE A 18 0.15 7.72 0.85
CA ILE A 18 0.66 7.54 2.21
C ILE A 18 1.67 6.39 2.15
N HIS A 19 2.93 6.76 2.15
CA HIS A 19 4.06 5.85 1.99
C HIS A 19 4.23 4.95 3.21
N CYS A 20 4.55 3.68 2.96
CA CYS A 20 4.83 2.69 4.00
C CYS A 20 3.74 2.67 5.09
N PHE A 21 2.49 2.54 4.65
CA PHE A 21 1.35 2.62 5.55
C PHE A 21 1.40 1.54 6.63
N SER A 22 1.35 1.96 7.89
CA SER A 22 1.41 1.06 9.05
C SER A 22 0.37 1.37 10.13
N TYR A 23 -0.58 2.25 9.83
CA TYR A 23 -1.65 2.64 10.75
C TYR A 23 -2.85 1.68 10.64
N GLY A 24 -3.83 1.85 11.52
CA GLY A 24 -5.03 1.04 11.52
C GLY A 24 -6.05 1.45 10.45
N LYS A 25 -7.13 0.66 10.34
CA LYS A 25 -8.17 0.86 9.31
C LYS A 25 -8.92 2.18 9.44
N GLU A 26 -9.07 2.72 10.65
CA GLU A 26 -9.74 4.00 10.87
C GLU A 26 -8.96 5.15 10.22
N MET A 27 -7.65 5.15 10.40
CA MET A 27 -6.76 6.14 9.77
C MET A 27 -6.74 5.95 8.25
N ALA A 28 -6.71 4.71 7.79
CA ALA A 28 -6.76 4.39 6.37
C ALA A 28 -8.05 4.93 5.72
N ALA A 29 -9.19 4.74 6.37
CA ALA A 29 -10.47 5.24 5.87
C ALA A 29 -10.46 6.76 5.71
N GLU A 30 -9.86 7.48 6.65
CA GLU A 30 -9.76 8.95 6.56
C GLU A 30 -8.89 9.40 5.39
N TYR A 31 -7.73 8.78 5.20
CA TYR A 31 -6.86 9.10 4.07
C TYR A 31 -7.51 8.76 2.73
N LEU A 32 -8.24 7.65 2.67
CA LEU A 32 -8.98 7.27 1.46
C LEU A 32 -10.08 8.30 1.13
N LYS A 33 -10.80 8.79 2.14
CA LYS A 33 -11.80 9.86 1.95
C LYS A 33 -11.17 11.15 1.43
N MET A 34 -9.92 11.40 1.79
CA MET A 34 -9.17 12.57 1.32
C MET A 34 -8.62 12.38 -0.10
N GLY A 35 -8.80 11.21 -0.70
CA GLY A 35 -8.36 10.93 -2.07
C GLY A 35 -6.94 10.40 -2.19
N PHE A 36 -6.32 10.00 -1.09
CA PHE A 36 -4.97 9.43 -1.13
C PHE A 36 -4.96 7.95 -1.49
N TYR A 37 -3.84 7.51 -2.07
CA TYR A 37 -3.52 6.11 -2.25
C TYR A 37 -2.73 5.61 -1.03
N LEU A 38 -2.75 4.30 -0.80
CA LEU A 38 -2.00 3.67 0.29
C LEU A 38 -0.87 2.82 -0.29
N GLY A 39 0.34 3.03 0.23
CA GLY A 39 1.52 2.25 -0.17
C GLY A 39 1.64 0.98 0.66
N ILE A 40 1.68 -0.16 -0.01
CA ILE A 40 1.75 -1.49 0.62
C ILE A 40 3.09 -2.13 0.25
N GLY A 41 3.85 -2.50 1.27
CA GLY A 41 5.16 -3.11 1.11
C GLY A 41 5.32 -4.45 1.81
N GLY A 42 6.57 -4.87 2.01
CA GLY A 42 6.90 -6.17 2.57
C GLY A 42 6.33 -6.46 3.95
N VAL A 43 6.05 -5.42 4.74
CA VAL A 43 5.47 -5.57 6.07
C VAL A 43 4.14 -6.35 6.04
N LEU A 44 3.40 -6.28 4.93
CA LEU A 44 2.16 -7.04 4.76
C LEU A 44 2.35 -8.55 4.95
N THR A 45 3.53 -9.06 4.65
CA THR A 45 3.84 -10.50 4.76
C THR A 45 4.26 -10.92 6.17
N PHE A 46 4.45 -9.97 7.10
CA PHE A 46 4.94 -10.27 8.44
C PHE A 46 3.82 -10.85 9.32
N LYS A 47 4.19 -11.77 10.23
CA LYS A 47 3.23 -12.44 11.11
C LYS A 47 2.47 -11.48 12.03
N ASN A 48 3.10 -10.38 12.42
CA ASN A 48 2.52 -9.40 13.35
C ASN A 48 1.85 -8.21 12.64
N ALA A 49 1.56 -8.33 11.36
CA ALA A 49 0.97 -7.25 10.55
C ALA A 49 -0.56 -7.26 10.55
N LYS A 50 -1.19 -7.61 11.66
CA LYS A 50 -2.66 -7.76 11.75
C LYS A 50 -3.42 -6.50 11.33
N LYS A 51 -2.97 -5.33 11.80
CA LYS A 51 -3.61 -4.06 11.46
C LYS A 51 -3.53 -3.76 9.95
N LEU A 52 -2.38 -4.04 9.36
CA LEU A 52 -2.18 -3.84 7.94
C LEU A 52 -3.00 -4.82 7.10
N LEU A 53 -3.16 -6.05 7.57
CA LEU A 53 -4.05 -7.03 6.93
C LEU A 53 -5.49 -6.52 6.88
N GLU A 54 -5.99 -5.97 7.99
CA GLU A 54 -7.32 -5.38 8.06
C GLU A 54 -7.46 -4.21 7.07
N VAL A 55 -6.44 -3.37 6.98
CA VAL A 55 -6.41 -2.27 6.02
C VAL A 55 -6.45 -2.78 4.59
N ALA A 56 -5.66 -3.80 4.27
CA ALA A 56 -5.61 -4.37 2.93
C ALA A 56 -6.95 -5.00 2.53
N GLU A 57 -7.64 -5.63 3.48
CA GLU A 57 -8.97 -6.18 3.24
C GLU A 57 -10.02 -5.09 2.96
N MET A 58 -9.96 -4.02 3.71
CA MET A 58 -10.96 -2.93 3.67
C MET A 58 -10.75 -1.99 2.48
N ALA A 59 -9.49 -1.68 2.16
CA ALA A 59 -9.17 -0.68 1.15
C ALA A 59 -9.56 -1.14 -0.26
N PRO A 60 -10.17 -0.26 -1.08
CA PRO A 60 -10.46 -0.60 -2.47
C PRO A 60 -9.16 -0.86 -3.24
N LEU A 61 -9.18 -1.86 -4.11
CA LEU A 61 -8.00 -2.22 -4.89
C LEU A 61 -7.51 -1.07 -5.78
N ASP A 62 -8.40 -0.18 -6.20
CA ASP A 62 -8.05 0.98 -7.02
C ASP A 62 -7.37 2.12 -6.25
N ARG A 63 -7.10 1.93 -4.96
CA ARG A 63 -6.42 2.90 -4.11
C ARG A 63 -5.11 2.37 -3.52
N LEU A 64 -4.67 1.21 -3.94
CA LEU A 64 -3.44 0.59 -3.44
C LEU A 64 -2.31 0.70 -4.47
N VAL A 65 -1.10 0.99 -3.97
CA VAL A 65 0.12 0.93 -4.78
C VAL A 65 1.15 0.09 -4.03
N LEU A 66 2.07 -0.49 -4.77
CA LEU A 66 3.13 -1.31 -4.19
C LEU A 66 4.39 -0.50 -3.96
N GLU A 67 5.11 -0.83 -2.90
CA GLU A 67 6.38 -0.20 -2.57
C GLU A 67 7.33 -1.19 -1.90
N THR A 68 8.61 -0.86 -1.78
CA THR A 68 9.62 -1.78 -1.26
C THR A 68 10.30 -1.35 0.02
N ASP A 69 10.54 -0.08 0.20
CA ASP A 69 11.41 0.47 1.25
C ASP A 69 12.82 -0.15 1.23
N CYS A 70 13.29 -0.55 0.04
CA CYS A 70 14.66 -1.09 -0.14
C CYS A 70 15.71 -0.19 0.49
N PRO A 71 16.77 -0.75 1.08
CA PRO A 71 17.10 -2.18 1.24
C PRO A 71 16.49 -2.82 2.50
N TYR A 72 15.54 -2.16 3.13
CA TYR A 72 14.92 -2.58 4.38
C TYR A 72 13.59 -3.30 4.15
N LEU A 73 13.05 -3.90 5.21
CA LEU A 73 11.71 -4.49 5.27
C LEU A 73 11.42 -5.52 4.17
N ALA A 74 12.40 -6.43 3.94
CA ALA A 74 12.20 -7.52 2.99
C ALA A 74 11.00 -8.39 3.41
N PRO A 75 10.13 -8.79 2.45
CA PRO A 75 9.00 -9.64 2.76
C PRO A 75 9.41 -11.07 3.10
N VAL A 76 8.53 -11.80 3.78
CA VAL A 76 8.71 -13.23 3.98
C VAL A 76 8.68 -13.92 2.60
N PRO A 77 9.55 -14.88 2.29
CA PRO A 77 10.49 -15.59 3.17
C PRO A 77 11.87 -14.93 3.35
N ASN A 78 12.08 -13.77 2.77
CA ASN A 78 13.40 -13.11 2.77
C ASN A 78 13.58 -12.10 3.91
N ARG A 79 12.69 -12.09 4.89
CA ARG A 79 12.77 -11.19 6.04
C ARG A 79 14.12 -11.32 6.75
N GLY A 80 14.74 -10.17 7.06
CA GLY A 80 16.07 -10.12 7.68
C GLY A 80 17.21 -10.08 6.66
N LYS A 81 16.92 -10.24 5.38
CA LYS A 81 17.88 -10.11 4.29
C LYS A 81 17.72 -8.73 3.63
N ARG A 82 18.67 -8.40 2.74
CA ARG A 82 18.58 -7.17 1.97
C ARG A 82 17.38 -7.20 1.04
N ASN A 83 16.54 -6.17 1.10
CA ASN A 83 15.38 -6.06 0.23
C ASN A 83 15.76 -5.44 -1.13
N SER A 84 14.97 -5.78 -2.14
CA SER A 84 15.07 -5.21 -3.49
C SER A 84 13.71 -5.34 -4.18
N SER A 85 13.57 -4.69 -5.35
CA SER A 85 12.34 -4.79 -6.17
C SER A 85 12.04 -6.22 -6.60
N LEU A 86 13.04 -7.11 -6.60
CA LEU A 86 12.86 -8.52 -6.93
C LEU A 86 11.98 -9.26 -5.92
N ASN A 87 11.76 -8.68 -4.74
CA ASN A 87 10.89 -9.24 -3.70
C ASN A 87 9.42 -8.81 -3.83
N LEU A 88 9.08 -7.90 -4.74
CA LEU A 88 7.69 -7.47 -4.95
C LEU A 88 6.71 -8.62 -5.22
N PRO A 89 7.08 -9.69 -5.97
CA PRO A 89 6.16 -10.80 -6.18
C PRO A 89 5.61 -11.41 -4.89
N TYR A 90 6.36 -11.44 -3.80
CA TYR A 90 5.89 -11.95 -2.51
C TYR A 90 4.78 -11.08 -1.94
N VAL A 91 4.90 -9.76 -2.08
CA VAL A 91 3.86 -8.80 -1.65
C VAL A 91 2.62 -8.96 -2.53
N VAL A 92 2.79 -9.11 -3.84
CA VAL A 92 1.70 -9.32 -4.79
C VAL A 92 0.92 -10.59 -4.44
N GLU A 93 1.61 -11.71 -4.19
CA GLU A 93 0.97 -12.97 -3.82
C GLU A 93 0.15 -12.83 -2.54
N LYS A 94 0.71 -12.16 -1.53
CA LYS A 94 0.01 -11.95 -0.26
C LYS A 94 -1.24 -11.09 -0.46
N LEU A 95 -1.12 -10.02 -1.21
CA LEU A 95 -2.25 -9.13 -1.49
C LEU A 95 -3.33 -9.83 -2.32
N ALA A 96 -2.94 -10.65 -3.28
CA ALA A 96 -3.88 -11.47 -4.08
C ALA A 96 -4.67 -12.42 -3.19
N GLU A 97 -4.00 -13.07 -2.23
CA GLU A 97 -4.64 -13.95 -1.26
C GLU A 97 -5.68 -13.19 -0.42
N ILE A 98 -5.33 -12.01 0.08
CA ILE A 98 -6.21 -11.18 0.90
C ILE A 98 -7.41 -10.69 0.09
N LYS A 99 -7.21 -10.24 -1.14
CA LYS A 99 -8.25 -9.72 -2.02
C LYS A 99 -9.02 -10.80 -2.77
N LYS A 100 -8.63 -12.06 -2.63
CA LYS A 100 -9.27 -13.22 -3.29
C LYS A 100 -9.31 -13.05 -4.80
N CYS A 101 -8.20 -12.62 -5.38
CA CYS A 101 -8.04 -12.45 -6.83
C CYS A 101 -6.68 -12.99 -7.28
N THR A 102 -6.39 -12.89 -8.58
CA THR A 102 -5.13 -13.40 -9.10
C THR A 102 -3.98 -12.40 -8.92
N PRO A 103 -2.72 -12.87 -8.84
CA PRO A 103 -1.57 -11.96 -8.83
C PRO A 103 -1.54 -11.00 -10.02
N GLU A 104 -1.96 -11.45 -11.19
CA GLU A 104 -2.02 -10.62 -12.40
C GLU A 104 -3.00 -9.46 -12.24
N GLU A 105 -4.14 -9.70 -11.60
CA GLU A 105 -5.12 -8.65 -11.29
C GLU A 105 -4.53 -7.61 -10.34
N ILE A 106 -3.76 -8.05 -9.34
CA ILE A 106 -3.08 -7.14 -8.41
C ILE A 106 -2.06 -6.26 -9.16
N VAL A 107 -1.23 -6.88 -9.99
CA VAL A 107 -0.22 -6.15 -10.76
C VAL A 107 -0.87 -5.11 -11.67
N ARG A 108 -1.90 -5.50 -12.39
CA ARG A 108 -2.61 -4.58 -13.29
C ARG A 108 -3.25 -3.42 -12.55
N ALA A 109 -3.98 -3.71 -11.48
CA ALA A 109 -4.67 -2.68 -10.70
C ALA A 109 -3.69 -1.69 -10.07
N THR A 110 -2.61 -2.19 -9.46
CA THR A 110 -1.62 -1.32 -8.82
C THR A 110 -0.80 -0.52 -9.83
N GLU A 111 -0.54 -1.08 -11.00
CA GLU A 111 0.11 -0.36 -12.10
C GLU A 111 -0.79 0.78 -12.60
N GLU A 112 -2.06 0.52 -12.83
CA GLU A 112 -3.02 1.55 -13.24
C GLU A 112 -3.13 2.65 -12.17
N ASN A 113 -3.13 2.27 -10.90
CA ASN A 113 -3.17 3.21 -9.78
C ASN A 113 -1.93 4.11 -9.79
N ALA A 114 -0.75 3.53 -9.99
CA ALA A 114 0.50 4.29 -10.05
C ALA A 114 0.50 5.25 -11.25
N ARG A 115 -0.01 4.82 -12.39
CA ARG A 115 -0.13 5.69 -13.57
C ARG A 115 -1.03 6.88 -13.29
N ARG A 116 -2.16 6.66 -12.65
CA ARG A 116 -3.07 7.75 -12.26
C ARG A 116 -2.43 8.68 -11.23
N LEU A 117 -1.78 8.13 -10.22
CA LEU A 117 -1.12 8.89 -9.16
C LEU A 117 -0.04 9.82 -9.72
N TYR A 118 0.78 9.32 -10.62
CA TYR A 118 1.88 10.07 -11.23
C TYR A 118 1.47 10.75 -12.54
N ARG A 119 0.21 10.65 -12.94
CA ARG A 119 -0.34 11.23 -14.16
C ARG A 119 0.43 10.80 -15.42
N LEU A 120 0.81 9.53 -15.47
CA LEU A 120 1.50 8.95 -16.63
C LEU A 120 0.48 8.50 -17.68
N PRO A 121 0.86 8.60 -18.99
CA PRO A 121 -0.01 8.12 -20.05
C PRO A 121 -0.24 6.61 -20.08
#